data_ebf22728bd47bcc1d7d6662d0366fe63
#
_entry.id   ebf22728bd47bcc1d7d6662d0366fe63
#
_cell.length_a   1.000
_cell.length_b   1.000
_cell.length_c   1.000
_cell.angle_alpha   90.00
_cell.angle_beta   90.00
_cell.angle_gamma   90.00
#
_symmetry.space_group_name_H-M   'P 1'
#
loop_
_entity.id
_entity.type
_entity.pdbx_description
1 polymer ?
#
loop_
_entity_poly.entity_id
_entity_poly.type
_entity_poly.pdbx_seq_one_letter_code
_entity_poly.pdbx_strand_id
1 'polypeptide(L)'
;MAGPREQPLPPDVIGRNDATEVLRAFVVDGGLSIAFTRAFEEPDMWGLLLVDIARHAARAYARESAYSEEEALERILDMFEAEIARPTDPGTTTPRSQQGH
;
A
#
# COMPACT_ATOMS: atom_id res chain seq x y z
N MET A 1 4.22 -26.12 7.94
CA MET A 1 3.12 -25.21 7.67
C MET A 1 3.63 -23.96 6.99
N ALA A 2 2.99 -23.56 5.91
CA ALA A 2 3.39 -22.38 5.17
C ALA A 2 2.79 -21.13 5.81
N GLY A 3 3.57 -20.06 5.85
CA GLY A 3 3.06 -18.77 6.26
C GLY A 3 2.36 -18.07 5.11
N PRO A 4 2.10 -16.77 5.25
CA PRO A 4 1.48 -16.01 4.18
C PRO A 4 2.38 -15.93 2.96
N ARG A 5 1.77 -15.68 1.81
CA ARG A 5 2.53 -15.46 0.59
C ARG A 5 3.03 -14.02 0.59
N GLU A 6 4.32 -13.85 0.65
CA GLU A 6 4.94 -12.55 0.77
C GLU A 6 5.68 -12.19 -0.52
N GLN A 7 5.70 -10.91 -0.83
CA GLN A 7 6.51 -10.42 -1.92
C GLN A 7 7.98 -10.49 -1.53
N PRO A 8 8.86 -10.77 -2.50
CA PRO A 8 10.29 -10.71 -2.21
C PRO A 8 10.72 -9.26 -1.96
N LEU A 9 11.85 -9.12 -1.30
CA LEU A 9 12.41 -7.79 -1.11
C LEU A 9 12.81 -7.19 -2.47
N PRO A 10 12.61 -5.88 -2.64
CA PRO A 10 13.13 -5.22 -3.84
C PRO A 10 14.65 -5.38 -3.90
N PRO A 11 15.24 -5.50 -5.10
CA PRO A 11 16.67 -5.74 -5.21
C PRO A 11 17.55 -4.70 -4.52
N ASP A 12 17.14 -3.43 -4.53
CA ASP A 12 17.94 -2.37 -3.92
C ASP A 12 17.84 -2.34 -2.40
N VAL A 13 17.00 -3.19 -1.81
CA VAL A 13 16.84 -3.29 -0.36
C VAL A 13 17.65 -4.46 0.20
N ILE A 14 17.90 -5.47 -0.61
CA ILE A 14 18.56 -6.68 -0.17
C ILE A 14 19.95 -6.33 0.39
N GLY A 15 20.19 -6.77 1.62
CA GLY A 15 21.48 -6.52 2.26
C GLY A 15 21.65 -5.14 2.86
N ARG A 16 20.63 -4.29 2.79
CA ARG A 16 20.69 -2.94 3.35
C ARG A 16 20.11 -2.94 4.76
N ASN A 17 20.95 -2.75 5.74
CA ASN A 17 20.48 -2.67 7.12
C ASN A 17 19.97 -1.26 7.48
N ASP A 18 20.13 -0.30 6.57
CA ASP A 18 19.63 1.05 6.73
C ASP A 18 18.27 1.26 6.06
N ALA A 19 17.71 0.23 5.42
CA ALA A 19 16.38 0.30 4.84
C ALA A 19 15.34 -0.07 5.89
N THR A 20 14.24 0.65 5.92
CA THR A 20 13.15 0.41 6.86
C THR A 20 11.87 0.13 6.11
N GLU A 21 11.22 -0.97 6.44
CA GLU A 21 9.91 -1.28 5.85
C GLU A 21 8.87 -0.39 6.50
N VAL A 22 8.15 0.37 5.70
CA VAL A 22 7.18 1.33 6.24
C VAL A 22 5.74 0.82 6.15
N LEU A 23 5.48 -0.16 5.27
CA LEU A 23 4.12 -0.64 5.04
C LEU A 23 4.14 -2.08 4.59
N ARG A 24 3.27 -2.90 5.18
CA ARG A 24 2.95 -4.24 4.68
C ARG A 24 1.45 -4.34 4.54
N ALA A 25 0.97 -4.80 3.40
CA ALA A 25 -0.45 -4.94 3.14
C ALA A 25 -0.74 -6.34 2.62
N PHE A 26 -1.74 -6.97 3.20
CA PHE A 26 -2.15 -8.33 2.81
C PHE A 26 -3.65 -8.35 2.56
N VAL A 27 -4.06 -9.19 1.63
CA VAL A 27 -5.48 -9.49 1.45
C VAL A 27 -5.78 -10.79 2.17
N VAL A 28 -6.71 -10.74 3.11
CA VAL A 28 -7.11 -11.90 3.92
C VAL A 28 -8.62 -11.96 3.91
N ASP A 29 -9.17 -13.09 3.42
CA ASP A 29 -10.62 -13.29 3.35
C ASP A 29 -11.34 -12.13 2.65
N GLY A 30 -10.73 -11.62 1.59
CA GLY A 30 -11.31 -10.51 0.82
C GLY A 30 -11.13 -9.15 1.45
N GLY A 31 -10.54 -9.07 2.64
CA GLY A 31 -10.29 -7.79 3.31
C GLY A 31 -8.83 -7.42 3.29
N LEU A 32 -8.55 -6.19 3.64
CA LEU A 32 -7.19 -5.66 3.67
C LEU A 32 -6.66 -5.66 5.10
N SER A 33 -5.47 -6.22 5.27
CA SER A 33 -4.79 -6.22 6.56
C SER A 33 -3.46 -5.48 6.39
N ILE A 34 -3.24 -4.47 7.20
CA ILE A 34 -2.11 -3.56 7.03
C ILE A 34 -1.31 -3.45 8.32
N ALA A 35 0.01 -3.49 8.19
CA ALA A 35 0.92 -3.10 9.24
C ALA A 35 1.77 -1.95 8.69
N PHE A 36 1.96 -0.92 9.49
CA PHE A 36 2.75 0.21 9.03
C PHE A 36 3.51 0.86 10.18
N THR A 37 4.52 1.63 9.81
CA THR A 37 5.32 2.42 10.74
C THR A 37 5.17 3.88 10.35
N ARG A 38 4.97 4.74 11.34
CA ARG A 38 4.93 6.17 11.10
C ARG A 38 6.37 6.65 10.85
N ALA A 39 6.82 6.47 9.62
CA ALA A 39 8.21 6.70 9.25
C ALA A 39 8.52 8.16 8.89
N PHE A 40 7.51 8.98 8.70
CA PHE A 40 7.69 10.35 8.24
C PHE A 40 7.20 11.32 9.31
N GLU A 41 7.92 12.43 9.44
CA GLU A 41 7.52 13.49 10.36
C GLU A 41 6.21 14.14 9.94
N GLU A 42 6.06 14.40 8.65
CA GLU A 42 4.90 15.09 8.12
C GLU A 42 3.93 14.12 7.46
N PRO A 43 2.63 14.19 7.78
CA PRO A 43 1.65 13.33 7.11
C PRO A 43 1.66 13.46 5.59
N ASP A 44 2.05 14.62 5.08
CA ASP A 44 2.10 14.90 3.65
C ASP A 44 2.91 13.85 2.88
N MET A 45 3.96 13.33 3.49
CA MET A 45 4.82 12.35 2.84
C MET A 45 4.11 11.05 2.56
N TRP A 46 3.08 10.73 3.37
CA TRP A 46 2.24 9.56 3.09
C TRP A 46 1.45 9.76 1.80
N GLY A 47 1.06 11.01 1.50
CA GLY A 47 0.40 11.31 0.24
C GLY A 47 1.30 10.99 -0.95
N LEU A 48 2.57 11.38 -0.88
CA LEU A 48 3.53 11.04 -1.94
C LEU A 48 3.70 9.53 -2.07
N LEU A 49 3.83 8.84 -0.96
CA LEU A 49 3.97 7.39 -0.97
C LEU A 49 2.78 6.72 -1.64
N LEU A 50 1.57 7.16 -1.29
CA LEU A 50 0.37 6.55 -1.84
C LEU A 50 0.23 6.80 -3.33
N VAL A 51 0.63 7.98 -3.81
CA VAL A 51 0.64 8.26 -5.25
C VAL A 51 1.65 7.37 -5.97
N ASP A 52 2.82 7.19 -5.38
CA ASP A 52 3.83 6.30 -5.99
C ASP A 52 3.31 4.86 -6.06
N ILE A 53 2.64 4.40 -5.01
CA ILE A 53 2.03 3.07 -5.03
C ILE A 53 0.99 2.97 -6.15
N ALA A 54 0.15 4.00 -6.29
CA ALA A 54 -0.86 4.01 -7.36
C ALA A 54 -0.22 3.94 -8.74
N ARG A 55 0.87 4.66 -8.95
CA ARG A 55 1.58 4.63 -10.24
C ARG A 55 2.22 3.28 -10.52
N HIS A 56 2.82 2.67 -9.50
CA HIS A 56 3.37 1.33 -9.67
C HIS A 56 2.29 0.31 -10.00
N ALA A 57 1.14 0.41 -9.32
CA ALA A 57 0.02 -0.47 -9.62
C ALA A 57 -0.48 -0.26 -11.06
N ALA A 58 -0.58 0.98 -11.50
CA ALA A 58 -1.02 1.28 -12.86
C ALA A 58 -0.08 0.68 -13.91
N ARG A 59 1.24 0.75 -13.65
CA ARG A 59 2.21 0.15 -14.56
C ARG A 59 2.08 -1.36 -14.62
N ALA A 60 1.78 -1.99 -13.48
CA ALA A 60 1.55 -3.42 -13.45
C ALA A 60 0.34 -3.81 -14.30
N TYR A 61 -0.74 -3.05 -14.20
CA TYR A 61 -1.92 -3.29 -15.03
C TYR A 61 -1.60 -3.12 -16.51
N ALA A 62 -0.78 -2.12 -16.84
CA ALA A 62 -0.41 -1.92 -18.24
C ALA A 62 0.38 -3.09 -18.81
N ARG A 63 1.19 -3.74 -17.97
CA ARG A 63 1.97 -4.90 -18.42
C ARG A 63 1.19 -6.19 -18.44
N GLU A 64 0.23 -6.34 -17.52
CA GLU A 64 -0.39 -7.62 -17.23
C GLU A 64 -1.85 -7.71 -17.63
N SER A 65 -2.43 -6.64 -18.16
CA SER A 65 -3.83 -6.62 -18.53
C SER A 65 -4.05 -5.73 -19.75
N ALA A 66 -5.32 -5.56 -20.13
CA ALA A 66 -5.69 -4.75 -21.29
C ALA A 66 -5.76 -3.26 -20.98
N TYR A 67 -5.63 -2.86 -19.72
CA TYR A 67 -5.64 -1.44 -19.39
C TYR A 67 -4.35 -0.76 -19.81
N SER A 68 -4.46 0.48 -20.27
CA SER A 68 -3.27 1.32 -20.40
C SER A 68 -2.88 1.82 -19.00
N GLU A 69 -1.66 2.29 -18.87
CA GLU A 69 -1.21 2.87 -17.59
C GLU A 69 -2.09 4.05 -17.19
N GLU A 70 -2.42 4.89 -18.16
CA GLU A 70 -3.23 6.07 -17.92
C GLU A 70 -4.64 5.70 -17.45
N GLU A 71 -5.27 4.74 -18.13
CA GLU A 71 -6.60 4.26 -17.73
C GLU A 71 -6.59 3.66 -16.35
N ALA A 72 -5.58 2.84 -16.05
CA ALA A 72 -5.50 2.18 -14.75
C ALA A 72 -5.32 3.21 -13.64
N LEU A 73 -4.45 4.20 -13.84
CA LEU A 73 -4.22 5.24 -12.85
C LEU A 73 -5.49 6.05 -12.61
N GLU A 74 -6.18 6.42 -13.67
CA GLU A 74 -7.41 7.17 -13.56
C GLU A 74 -8.46 6.41 -12.73
N ARG A 75 -8.61 5.11 -13.01
CA ARG A 75 -9.57 4.29 -12.27
C ARG A 75 -9.20 4.14 -10.80
N ILE A 76 -7.92 4.00 -10.52
CA ILE A 76 -7.45 3.91 -9.13
C ILE A 76 -7.78 5.20 -8.38
N LEU A 77 -7.47 6.33 -8.98
CA LEU A 77 -7.69 7.63 -8.33
C LEU A 77 -9.17 7.95 -8.19
N ASP A 78 -9.98 7.59 -9.18
CA ASP A 78 -11.42 7.79 -9.11
C ASP A 78 -12.02 7.01 -7.93
N MET A 79 -11.62 5.75 -7.77
CA MET A 79 -12.13 4.95 -6.66
C MET A 79 -11.62 5.49 -5.32
N PHE A 80 -10.38 5.94 -5.28
CA PHE A 80 -9.80 6.54 -4.08
C PHE A 80 -10.64 7.74 -3.63
N GLU A 81 -10.94 8.63 -4.56
CA GLU A 81 -11.75 9.82 -4.23
C GLU A 81 -13.16 9.46 -3.82
N ALA A 82 -13.76 8.48 -4.50
CA ALA A 82 -15.10 8.04 -4.16
C ALA A 82 -15.16 7.46 -2.75
N GLU A 83 -14.16 6.69 -2.36
CA GLU A 83 -14.12 6.10 -1.03
C GLU A 83 -13.87 7.13 0.06
N ILE A 84 -13.08 8.15 -0.21
CA ILE A 84 -12.89 9.24 0.75
C ILE A 84 -14.22 9.95 0.99
N ALA A 85 -14.98 10.20 -0.09
CA ALA A 85 -16.26 10.92 0.02
C ALA A 85 -17.33 10.07 0.68
N ARG A 86 -17.34 8.76 0.42
CA ARG A 86 -18.35 7.83 0.94
C ARG A 86 -17.73 6.50 1.28
N PRO A 87 -17.12 6.37 2.44
CA PRO A 87 -16.47 5.12 2.80
C PRO A 87 -17.47 3.96 2.88
N THR A 88 -17.18 2.87 2.18
CA THR A 88 -17.96 1.64 2.29
C THR A 88 -17.52 0.85 3.50
N ASP A 89 -16.24 0.96 3.87
CA ASP A 89 -15.67 0.29 5.02
C ASP A 89 -14.53 1.15 5.55
N PRO A 90 -14.80 2.02 6.52
CA PRO A 90 -13.75 2.88 7.06
C PRO A 90 -12.64 2.11 7.77
N GLY A 91 -12.90 0.84 8.11
CA GLY A 91 -11.88 0.02 8.74
C GLY A 91 -11.59 0.43 10.16
N THR A 92 -10.62 -0.25 10.74
CA THR A 92 -10.10 0.09 12.06
C THR A 92 -8.59 -0.02 11.99
N THR A 93 -7.93 0.74 12.83
CA THR A 93 -6.47 0.69 12.93
C THR A 93 -6.10 0.27 14.33
N THR A 94 -5.31 -0.80 14.42
CA THR A 94 -4.74 -1.20 15.70
C THR A 94 -3.30 -0.70 15.72
N PRO A 95 -3.00 0.33 16.52
CA PRO A 95 -1.65 0.90 16.54
C PRO A 95 -0.67 -0.10 17.12
N ARG A 96 0.44 -0.29 16.47
CA ARG A 96 1.51 -1.12 16.99
C ARG A 96 2.09 -0.52 18.25
N SER A 97 2.19 0.78 18.27
CA SER A 97 2.70 1.49 19.43
C SER A 97 1.80 1.32 20.65
N GLN A 98 0.53 1.01 20.43
CA GLN A 98 -0.37 0.75 21.53
C GLN A 98 0.04 -0.48 22.32
N GLN A 99 0.70 -1.40 21.65
CA GLN A 99 1.21 -2.58 22.31
C GLN A 99 2.44 -2.28 23.12
N GLY A 100 3.08 -1.20 22.81
CA GLY A 100 4.29 -0.79 23.46
C GLY A 100 4.31 0.65 23.92
N HIS A 101 3.24 1.35 23.73
CA HIS A 101 3.23 2.73 24.16
C HIS A 101 2.45 2.94 25.41
#